data_52052e4eaf7a441d89d2c27eb1ce4c2e
#
_entry.id   52052e4eaf7a441d89d2c27eb1ce4c2e
#
_cell.length_a   1.000
_cell.length_b   1.000
_cell.length_c   1.000
_cell.angle_alpha   90.00
_cell.angle_beta   90.00
_cell.angle_gamma   90.00
#
_symmetry.space_group_name_H-M   'P 1'
#
loop_
_entity.id
_entity.type
_entity.pdbx_description
1 polymer ?
#
loop_
_entity_poly.entity_id
_entity_poly.type
_entity_poly.pdbx_seq_one_letter_code
_entity_poly.pdbx_strand_id
1 'polypeptide(L)'
;DKAAKTGMNAIALTDHGNMFGVKEFFNYTKKKNSKTKDQIKALKAELGKTDLTEDQKAELRQQLAEAEQRLFKPILGCEAYVSRNSRHSKTNQEDRSGYHLVLLAKNKTGYRNLCKLVSLGWMEGFYYRPRIDHDILKQYSEGLIASSACLGGEIHKKVERGDLVAAEEAVLWYKEVFGDDFYIELQRHKTDKPNADYECLDK
;
A
#
# COMPACT_ATOMS: atom_id res chain seq x y z
N ASP A 1 -17.08 -6.44 -0.37
CA ASP A 1 -18.50 -6.09 -0.29
C ASP A 1 -18.79 -5.10 0.83
N LYS A 2 -18.32 -5.35 2.08
CA LYS A 2 -18.62 -4.48 3.21
C LYS A 2 -18.08 -3.06 2.98
N ALA A 3 -16.83 -2.92 2.51
CA ALA A 3 -16.24 -1.62 2.22
C ALA A 3 -17.10 -0.79 1.24
N ALA A 4 -17.53 -1.39 0.13
CA ALA A 4 -18.40 -0.71 -0.83
C ALA A 4 -19.75 -0.32 -0.21
N LYS A 5 -20.34 -1.17 0.65
CA LYS A 5 -21.60 -0.89 1.35
C LYS A 5 -21.48 0.27 2.36
N THR A 6 -20.28 0.52 2.88
CA THR A 6 -20.01 1.63 3.79
C THR A 6 -19.54 2.92 3.07
N GLY A 7 -19.69 2.97 1.74
CA GLY A 7 -19.36 4.16 0.94
C GLY A 7 -17.90 4.27 0.50
N MET A 8 -17.05 3.26 0.79
CA MET A 8 -15.67 3.25 0.31
C MET A 8 -15.62 2.90 -1.18
N ASN A 9 -14.81 3.61 -1.94
CA ASN A 9 -14.55 3.35 -3.36
C ASN A 9 -13.25 2.56 -3.62
N ALA A 10 -12.46 2.31 -2.59
CA ALA A 10 -11.20 1.57 -2.65
C ALA A 10 -10.92 0.84 -1.32
N ILE A 11 -10.09 -0.20 -1.39
CA ILE A 11 -9.48 -0.84 -0.21
C ILE A 11 -8.16 -1.48 -0.60
N ALA A 12 -7.19 -1.46 0.31
CA ALA A 12 -5.92 -2.13 0.13
C ALA A 12 -5.95 -3.57 0.70
N LEU A 13 -5.19 -4.46 0.06
CA LEU A 13 -4.81 -5.76 0.61
C LEU A 13 -3.30 -5.76 0.81
N THR A 14 -2.86 -5.97 2.05
CA THR A 14 -1.46 -5.88 2.49
C THR A 14 -1.11 -7.08 3.38
N ASP A 15 -1.06 -8.26 2.78
CA ASP A 15 -0.68 -9.50 3.49
C ASP A 15 0.73 -9.37 4.11
N HIS A 16 0.96 -10.04 5.22
CA HIS A 16 2.24 -10.02 5.94
C HIS A 16 3.33 -10.79 5.21
N GLY A 17 4.31 -10.09 4.65
CA GLY A 17 5.49 -10.65 3.98
C GLY A 17 5.21 -11.42 2.69
N ASN A 18 4.01 -11.33 2.14
CA ASN A 18 3.62 -12.03 0.93
C ASN A 18 2.53 -11.28 0.14
N MET A 19 2.13 -11.85 -1.00
CA MET A 19 1.08 -11.33 -1.87
C MET A 19 0.08 -12.44 -2.27
N PHE A 20 -0.14 -13.43 -1.42
CA PHE A 20 -0.94 -14.63 -1.79
C PHE A 20 -2.40 -14.30 -2.05
N GLY A 21 -2.99 -13.37 -1.32
CA GLY A 21 -4.38 -12.94 -1.51
C GLY A 21 -4.63 -12.04 -2.73
N VAL A 22 -3.58 -11.46 -3.31
CA VAL A 22 -3.69 -10.40 -4.33
C VAL A 22 -4.45 -10.86 -5.58
N LYS A 23 -4.19 -12.07 -6.09
CA LYS A 23 -4.84 -12.58 -7.31
C LYS A 23 -6.34 -12.77 -7.11
N GLU A 24 -6.75 -13.38 -6.01
CA GLU A 24 -8.15 -13.60 -5.68
C GLU A 24 -8.87 -12.27 -5.47
N PHE A 25 -8.30 -11.38 -4.67
CA PHE A 25 -8.81 -10.04 -4.39
C PHE A 25 -9.00 -9.22 -5.67
N PHE A 26 -7.99 -9.19 -6.56
CA PHE A 26 -8.06 -8.49 -7.84
C PHE A 26 -9.17 -9.06 -8.75
N ASN A 27 -9.22 -10.40 -8.89
CA ASN A 27 -10.20 -11.05 -9.73
C ASN A 27 -11.63 -10.85 -9.20
N TYR A 28 -11.83 -10.94 -7.89
CA TYR A 28 -13.09 -10.64 -7.25
C TYR A 28 -13.57 -9.22 -7.55
N THR A 29 -12.69 -8.24 -7.37
CA THR A 29 -13.01 -6.84 -7.65
C THR A 29 -13.27 -6.60 -9.14
N LYS A 30 -12.49 -7.23 -10.04
CA LYS A 30 -12.72 -7.18 -11.48
C LYS A 30 -14.12 -7.70 -11.85
N LYS A 31 -14.54 -8.82 -11.27
CA LYS A 31 -15.88 -9.40 -11.49
C LYS A 31 -16.98 -8.46 -10.97
N LYS A 32 -16.80 -7.88 -9.79
CA LYS A 32 -17.75 -6.90 -9.21
C LYS A 32 -17.92 -5.67 -10.09
N ASN A 33 -16.85 -5.17 -10.67
CA ASN A 33 -16.84 -4.00 -11.53
C ASN A 33 -17.35 -4.26 -12.96
N SER A 34 -17.60 -5.51 -13.35
CA SER A 34 -17.89 -5.88 -14.76
C SER A 34 -19.06 -5.08 -15.33
N LYS A 35 -20.21 -5.14 -14.69
CA LYS A 35 -21.42 -4.42 -15.16
C LYS A 35 -21.20 -2.90 -15.28
N THR A 36 -20.51 -2.30 -14.30
CA THR A 36 -20.20 -0.87 -14.34
C THR A 36 -19.24 -0.53 -15.47
N LYS A 37 -18.24 -1.39 -15.74
CA LYS A 37 -17.33 -1.21 -16.88
C LYS A 37 -18.04 -1.32 -18.23
N ASP A 38 -18.99 -2.24 -18.36
CA ASP A 38 -19.78 -2.40 -19.57
C ASP A 38 -20.67 -1.16 -19.79
N GLN A 39 -21.27 -0.62 -18.73
CA GLN A 39 -22.01 0.65 -18.78
C GLN A 39 -21.12 1.83 -19.19
N ILE A 40 -19.93 1.96 -18.61
CA ILE A 40 -18.95 3.01 -18.96
C ILE A 40 -18.57 2.89 -20.45
N LYS A 41 -18.33 1.68 -20.92
CA LYS A 41 -18.01 1.44 -22.33
C LYS A 41 -19.15 1.87 -23.26
N ALA A 42 -20.39 1.56 -22.90
CA ALA A 42 -21.57 1.98 -23.67
C ALA A 42 -21.73 3.51 -23.69
N LEU A 43 -21.59 4.18 -22.53
CA LEU A 43 -21.66 5.63 -22.43
C LEU A 43 -20.57 6.34 -23.23
N LYS A 44 -19.34 5.80 -23.22
CA LYS A 44 -18.23 6.35 -24.04
C LYS A 44 -18.48 6.18 -25.54
N ALA A 45 -19.05 5.07 -25.96
CA ALA A 45 -19.43 4.83 -27.35
C ALA A 45 -20.55 5.79 -27.81
N GLU A 46 -21.55 6.00 -26.93
CA GLU A 46 -22.64 6.97 -27.18
C GLU A 46 -22.09 8.39 -27.32
N LEU A 47 -21.24 8.82 -26.40
CA LEU A 47 -20.61 10.15 -26.41
C LEU A 47 -19.76 10.43 -27.67
N GLY A 48 -19.28 9.37 -28.34
CA GLY A 48 -18.49 9.45 -29.56
C GLY A 48 -19.34 9.67 -30.83
N LYS A 49 -20.68 9.68 -30.75
CA LYS A 49 -21.54 9.96 -31.89
C LYS A 49 -21.50 11.44 -32.28
N THR A 50 -21.59 11.73 -33.59
CA THR A 50 -21.44 13.07 -34.15
C THR A 50 -22.73 13.91 -34.13
N ASP A 51 -23.87 13.27 -33.95
CA ASP A 51 -25.20 13.83 -34.05
C ASP A 51 -25.85 14.26 -32.74
N LEU A 52 -25.05 14.28 -31.64
CA LEU A 52 -25.51 14.67 -30.32
C LEU A 52 -25.52 16.19 -30.13
N THR A 53 -26.60 16.69 -29.50
CA THR A 53 -26.66 18.07 -29.03
C THR A 53 -25.73 18.31 -27.83
N GLU A 54 -25.38 19.56 -27.50
CA GLU A 54 -24.54 19.86 -26.35
C GLU A 54 -25.21 19.44 -25.01
N ASP A 55 -26.52 19.57 -24.90
CA ASP A 55 -27.29 19.13 -23.72
C ASP A 55 -27.19 17.60 -23.53
N GLN A 56 -27.35 16.85 -24.63
CA GLN A 56 -27.20 15.37 -24.59
C GLN A 56 -25.77 14.95 -24.23
N LYS A 57 -24.77 15.65 -24.73
CA LYS A 57 -23.37 15.41 -24.35
C LYS A 57 -23.11 15.71 -22.86
N ALA A 58 -23.71 16.78 -22.33
CA ALA A 58 -23.60 17.15 -20.95
C ALA A 58 -24.20 16.06 -20.03
N GLU A 59 -25.39 15.59 -20.35
CA GLU A 59 -26.05 14.50 -19.62
C GLU A 59 -25.23 13.20 -19.66
N LEU A 60 -24.73 12.80 -20.83
CA LEU A 60 -23.89 11.60 -20.97
C LEU A 60 -22.58 11.72 -20.20
N ARG A 61 -21.95 12.91 -20.15
CA ARG A 61 -20.75 13.16 -19.33
C ARG A 61 -21.04 13.02 -17.84
N GLN A 62 -22.18 13.52 -17.39
CA GLN A 62 -22.61 13.36 -16.00
C GLN A 62 -22.83 11.87 -15.65
N GLN A 63 -23.56 11.14 -16.47
CA GLN A 63 -23.79 9.70 -16.28
C GLN A 63 -22.48 8.89 -16.29
N LEU A 64 -21.53 9.28 -17.15
CA LEU A 64 -20.21 8.67 -17.22
C LEU A 64 -19.42 8.92 -15.93
N ALA A 65 -19.40 10.14 -15.43
CA ALA A 65 -18.72 10.49 -14.17
C ALA A 65 -19.31 9.72 -12.98
N GLU A 66 -20.64 9.62 -12.89
CA GLU A 66 -21.32 8.83 -11.86
C GLU A 66 -21.01 7.33 -11.96
N ALA A 67 -20.92 6.78 -13.18
CA ALA A 67 -20.55 5.40 -13.40
C ALA A 67 -19.07 5.14 -13.02
N GLU A 68 -18.18 6.07 -13.36
CA GLU A 68 -16.74 5.97 -12.98
C GLU A 68 -16.54 6.04 -11.48
N GLN A 69 -17.31 6.86 -10.74
CA GLN A 69 -17.28 6.90 -9.27
C GLN A 69 -17.76 5.61 -8.60
N ARG A 70 -18.60 4.83 -9.26
CA ARG A 70 -19.06 3.52 -8.74
C ARG A 70 -18.05 2.39 -8.90
N LEU A 71 -16.96 2.60 -9.62
CA LEU A 71 -15.90 1.61 -9.73
C LEU A 71 -15.17 1.46 -8.40
N PHE A 72 -15.12 0.24 -7.88
CA PHE A 72 -14.35 -0.07 -6.69
C PHE A 72 -12.89 -0.37 -7.06
N LYS A 73 -11.93 0.35 -6.45
CA LYS A 73 -10.50 0.23 -6.75
C LYS A 73 -9.83 -0.75 -5.79
N PRO A 74 -9.29 -1.89 -6.28
CA PRO A 74 -8.40 -2.72 -5.48
C PRO A 74 -7.02 -2.07 -5.43
N ILE A 75 -6.48 -1.86 -4.22
CA ILE A 75 -5.11 -1.41 -3.99
C ILE A 75 -4.30 -2.63 -3.59
N LEU A 76 -3.26 -2.93 -4.36
CA LEU A 76 -2.43 -4.12 -4.16
C LEU A 76 -1.18 -3.74 -3.40
N GLY A 77 -0.90 -4.43 -2.30
CA GLY A 77 0.22 -4.14 -1.44
C GLY A 77 0.75 -5.35 -0.70
N CYS A 78 1.68 -5.09 0.19
CA CYS A 78 2.27 -6.05 1.12
C CYS A 78 2.73 -5.29 2.37
N GLU A 79 2.53 -5.84 3.53
CA GLU A 79 3.25 -5.42 4.73
C GLU A 79 4.58 -6.17 4.77
N ALA A 80 5.65 -5.51 4.31
CA ALA A 80 6.98 -6.08 4.22
C ALA A 80 7.69 -6.07 5.58
N TYR A 81 8.63 -6.98 5.76
CA TYR A 81 9.57 -7.00 6.89
C TYR A 81 10.91 -6.45 6.42
N VAL A 82 11.32 -5.28 6.92
CA VAL A 82 12.61 -4.65 6.59
C VAL A 82 13.65 -5.05 7.62
N SER A 83 14.71 -5.74 7.20
CA SER A 83 15.81 -6.15 8.08
C SER A 83 16.48 -4.93 8.71
N ARG A 84 16.88 -5.04 9.95
CA ARG A 84 17.62 -3.97 10.66
C ARG A 84 19.03 -3.75 10.14
N ASN A 85 19.62 -4.81 9.57
CA ASN A 85 20.96 -4.77 8.99
C ASN A 85 20.87 -5.17 7.52
N SER A 86 21.23 -6.41 7.19
CA SER A 86 21.12 -6.97 5.86
C SER A 86 20.13 -8.12 5.86
N ARG A 87 19.39 -8.32 4.76
CA ARG A 87 18.52 -9.47 4.56
C ARG A 87 19.25 -10.80 4.65
N HIS A 88 20.58 -10.78 4.43
CA HIS A 88 21.44 -11.97 4.52
C HIS A 88 21.88 -12.30 5.96
N SER A 89 21.75 -11.37 6.90
CA SER A 89 22.09 -11.60 8.31
C SER A 89 21.09 -12.57 8.95
N LYS A 90 21.59 -13.63 9.57
CA LYS A 90 20.79 -14.71 10.17
C LYS A 90 21.36 -15.18 11.52
N THR A 91 22.02 -14.29 12.23
CA THR A 91 22.83 -14.63 13.40
C THR A 91 22.20 -14.24 14.73
N ASN A 92 21.47 -13.13 14.78
CA ASN A 92 20.98 -12.54 16.02
C ASN A 92 19.48 -12.73 16.22
N GLN A 93 19.01 -12.57 17.44
CA GLN A 93 17.58 -12.58 17.74
C GLN A 93 16.85 -11.46 17.01
N GLU A 94 17.50 -10.31 16.81
CA GLU A 94 16.96 -9.18 16.05
C GLU A 94 16.77 -9.49 14.57
N ASP A 95 17.56 -10.42 14.00
CA ASP A 95 17.43 -10.87 12.62
C ASP A 95 16.19 -11.75 12.38
N ARG A 96 15.53 -12.25 13.44
CA ARG A 96 14.35 -13.13 13.32
C ARG A 96 13.10 -12.42 12.81
N SER A 97 13.05 -11.10 12.95
CA SER A 97 11.98 -10.27 12.40
C SER A 97 12.56 -9.03 11.73
N GLY A 98 11.75 -8.29 10.98
CA GLY A 98 12.11 -6.99 10.44
C GLY A 98 11.19 -5.92 10.99
N TYR A 99 11.49 -4.67 10.68
CA TYR A 99 10.55 -3.57 10.83
C TYR A 99 9.42 -3.73 9.84
N HIS A 100 8.20 -3.40 10.26
CA HIS A 100 7.06 -3.41 9.36
C HIS A 100 7.08 -2.19 8.45
N LEU A 101 6.79 -2.39 7.18
CA LEU A 101 6.65 -1.34 6.18
C LEU A 101 5.50 -1.70 5.25
N VAL A 102 4.51 -0.84 5.12
CA VAL A 102 3.44 -1.05 4.13
C VAL A 102 3.92 -0.52 2.78
N LEU A 103 3.88 -1.38 1.77
CA LEU A 103 4.19 -1.05 0.38
C LEU A 103 2.94 -1.23 -0.47
N LEU A 104 2.57 -0.21 -1.24
CA LEU A 104 1.42 -0.23 -2.14
C LEU A 104 1.87 0.00 -3.58
N ALA A 105 1.34 -0.78 -4.52
CA ALA A 105 1.63 -0.59 -5.94
C ALA A 105 0.81 0.57 -6.50
N LYS A 106 1.48 1.66 -6.90
CA LYS A 106 0.89 2.84 -7.53
C LYS A 106 0.51 2.59 -8.99
N ASN A 107 1.30 1.76 -9.68
CA ASN A 107 1.16 1.43 -11.10
C ASN A 107 1.71 0.03 -11.42
N LYS A 108 1.76 -0.34 -12.72
CA LYS A 108 2.28 -1.65 -13.16
C LYS A 108 3.77 -1.86 -12.84
N THR A 109 4.59 -0.82 -12.91
CA THR A 109 6.00 -0.87 -12.53
C THR A 109 6.11 -1.19 -11.04
N GLY A 110 5.41 -0.44 -10.20
CA GLY A 110 5.36 -0.70 -8.75
C GLY A 110 4.87 -2.10 -8.42
N TYR A 111 3.85 -2.62 -9.12
CA TYR A 111 3.41 -4.00 -8.92
C TYR A 111 4.51 -5.03 -9.22
N ARG A 112 5.26 -4.86 -10.33
CA ARG A 112 6.38 -5.74 -10.68
C ARG A 112 7.51 -5.64 -9.66
N ASN A 113 7.83 -4.42 -9.21
CA ASN A 113 8.85 -4.15 -8.20
C ASN A 113 8.44 -4.76 -6.85
N LEU A 114 7.16 -4.64 -6.46
CA LEU A 114 6.65 -5.28 -5.26
C LEU A 114 6.77 -6.81 -5.31
N CYS A 115 6.39 -7.43 -6.44
CA CYS A 115 6.60 -8.87 -6.64
C CYS A 115 8.07 -9.25 -6.53
N LYS A 116 8.98 -8.43 -7.09
CA LYS A 116 10.42 -8.66 -7.02
C LYS A 116 10.95 -8.58 -5.59
N LEU A 117 10.56 -7.53 -4.84
CA LEU A 117 10.92 -7.36 -3.44
C LEU A 117 10.46 -8.54 -2.56
N VAL A 118 9.18 -8.91 -2.69
CA VAL A 118 8.63 -10.06 -1.95
C VAL A 118 9.37 -11.35 -2.30
N SER A 119 9.65 -11.59 -3.59
CA SER A 119 10.39 -12.78 -4.03
C SER A 119 11.82 -12.82 -3.45
N LEU A 120 12.55 -11.69 -3.48
CA LEU A 120 13.88 -11.59 -2.88
C LEU A 120 13.82 -11.80 -1.36
N GLY A 121 12.81 -11.27 -0.69
CA GLY A 121 12.59 -11.52 0.74
C GLY A 121 12.46 -13.00 1.07
N TRP A 122 11.75 -13.76 0.24
CA TRP A 122 11.62 -15.22 0.41
C TRP A 122 12.87 -16.00 0.01
N MET A 123 13.52 -15.64 -1.10
CA MET A 123 14.64 -16.40 -1.64
C MET A 123 15.96 -16.15 -0.90
N GLU A 124 16.22 -14.90 -0.52
CA GLU A 124 17.49 -14.46 0.07
C GLU A 124 17.35 -14.10 1.55
N GLY A 125 16.25 -13.40 1.90
CA GLY A 125 16.05 -12.79 3.20
C GLY A 125 15.30 -13.65 4.22
N PHE A 126 14.90 -14.87 3.88
CA PHE A 126 14.12 -15.71 4.79
C PHE A 126 14.94 -16.17 6.00
N TYR A 127 14.50 -15.71 7.18
CA TYR A 127 14.96 -16.20 8.48
C TYR A 127 13.84 -15.91 9.48
N TYR A 128 13.03 -16.92 9.81
CA TYR A 128 11.73 -16.84 10.49
C TYR A 128 10.67 -16.03 9.75
N ARG A 129 11.05 -14.95 9.06
CA ARG A 129 10.21 -14.08 8.23
C ARG A 129 10.92 -13.77 6.90
N PRO A 130 10.19 -13.54 5.81
CA PRO A 130 10.78 -13.09 4.55
C PRO A 130 11.14 -11.60 4.67
N ARG A 131 12.43 -11.28 4.79
CA ARG A 131 12.90 -9.91 5.02
C ARG A 131 13.52 -9.33 3.75
N ILE A 132 13.18 -8.10 3.49
CA ILE A 132 13.90 -7.23 2.56
C ILE A 132 14.86 -6.34 3.35
N ASP A 133 15.71 -5.56 2.68
CA ASP A 133 16.54 -4.55 3.31
C ASP A 133 16.51 -3.23 2.53
N HIS A 134 17.15 -2.20 3.06
CA HIS A 134 17.19 -0.88 2.46
C HIS A 134 17.82 -0.89 1.06
N ASP A 135 18.80 -1.76 0.79
CA ASP A 135 19.47 -1.83 -0.50
C ASP A 135 18.52 -2.22 -1.62
N ILE A 136 17.81 -3.35 -1.47
CA ILE A 136 16.84 -3.77 -2.51
C ILE A 136 15.58 -2.91 -2.50
N LEU A 137 15.21 -2.33 -1.36
CA LEU A 137 14.08 -1.41 -1.28
C LEU A 137 14.37 -0.14 -2.11
N LYS A 138 15.57 0.45 -2.00
CA LYS A 138 16.00 1.58 -2.83
C LYS A 138 16.05 1.21 -4.31
N GLN A 139 16.54 0.01 -4.64
CA GLN A 139 16.66 -0.47 -6.02
C GLN A 139 15.30 -0.66 -6.71
N TYR A 140 14.27 -1.08 -5.98
CA TYR A 140 12.94 -1.42 -6.50
C TYR A 140 11.83 -0.53 -5.99
N SER A 141 12.13 0.72 -5.60
CA SER A 141 11.17 1.69 -5.05
C SER A 141 10.23 2.30 -6.11
N GLU A 142 10.63 2.32 -7.39
CA GLU A 142 9.87 2.98 -8.45
C GLU A 142 8.44 2.46 -8.56
N GLY A 143 7.48 3.39 -8.55
CA GLY A 143 6.05 3.08 -8.66
C GLY A 143 5.43 2.47 -7.41
N LEU A 144 6.12 2.52 -6.27
CA LEU A 144 5.62 2.15 -4.95
C LEU A 144 5.28 3.37 -4.12
N ILE A 145 4.26 3.22 -3.30
CA ILE A 145 3.94 4.09 -2.17
C ILE A 145 4.37 3.33 -0.91
N ALA A 146 5.05 4.00 0.01
CA ALA A 146 5.45 3.44 1.29
C ALA A 146 4.76 4.15 2.46
N SER A 147 4.37 3.39 3.49
CA SER A 147 3.84 3.91 4.76
C SER A 147 4.60 3.31 5.93
N SER A 148 4.82 4.12 6.98
CA SER A 148 5.57 3.73 8.19
C SER A 148 4.97 2.56 8.98
N ALA A 149 3.83 2.04 8.54
CA ALA A 149 3.10 0.92 9.12
C ALA A 149 2.63 1.18 10.57
N CYS A 150 2.73 0.15 11.42
CA CYS A 150 2.24 0.13 12.79
C CYS A 150 3.38 0.38 13.81
N LEU A 151 3.13 0.11 15.10
CA LEU A 151 4.15 0.15 16.17
C LEU A 151 5.35 -0.79 15.93
N GLY A 152 5.24 -1.75 15.00
CA GLY A 152 6.35 -2.58 14.52
C GLY A 152 7.23 -1.91 13.46
N GLY A 153 6.87 -0.72 12.99
CA GLY A 153 7.62 0.04 11.97
C GLY A 153 8.94 0.58 12.50
N GLU A 154 9.88 0.86 11.60
CA GLU A 154 11.23 1.33 11.94
C GLU A 154 11.20 2.62 12.73
N ILE A 155 10.46 3.61 12.24
CA ILE A 155 10.37 4.94 12.86
C ILE A 155 9.78 4.82 14.26
N HIS A 156 8.63 4.12 14.40
CA HIS A 156 7.97 3.92 15.69
C HIS A 156 8.87 3.20 16.70
N LYS A 157 9.61 2.17 16.27
CA LYS A 157 10.53 1.45 17.16
C LYS A 157 11.70 2.29 17.63
N LYS A 158 12.18 3.23 16.82
CA LYS A 158 13.23 4.17 17.21
C LYS A 158 12.69 5.23 18.17
N VAL A 159 11.50 5.77 17.92
CA VAL A 159 10.80 6.69 18.85
C VAL A 159 10.50 6.02 20.19
N GLU A 160 10.00 4.79 20.20
CA GLU A 160 9.70 4.00 21.41
C GLU A 160 10.95 3.83 22.31
N ARG A 161 12.13 3.70 21.69
CA ARG A 161 13.43 3.60 22.39
C ARG A 161 13.98 4.96 22.85
N GLY A 162 13.32 6.06 22.51
CA GLY A 162 13.79 7.43 22.79
C GLY A 162 14.90 7.92 21.84
N ASP A 163 15.23 7.17 20.79
CA ASP A 163 16.24 7.52 19.80
C ASP A 163 15.63 8.36 18.68
N LEU A 164 15.37 9.63 18.99
CA LEU A 164 14.74 10.56 18.05
C LEU A 164 15.64 10.90 16.88
N VAL A 165 16.97 10.91 17.08
CA VAL A 165 17.94 11.16 16.00
C VAL A 165 17.86 10.05 14.95
N ALA A 166 17.94 8.79 15.38
CA ALA A 166 17.82 7.68 14.48
C ALA A 166 16.43 7.60 13.83
N ALA A 167 15.36 8.02 14.54
CA ALA A 167 14.02 8.08 13.96
C ALA A 167 13.94 9.11 12.82
N GLU A 168 14.52 10.31 13.02
CA GLU A 168 14.61 11.35 12.00
C GLU A 168 15.43 10.88 10.79
N GLU A 169 16.59 10.26 11.00
CA GLU A 169 17.40 9.67 9.93
C GLU A 169 16.61 8.67 9.10
N ALA A 170 15.80 7.82 9.74
CA ALA A 170 14.94 6.87 9.03
C ALA A 170 13.87 7.59 8.20
N VAL A 171 13.22 8.63 8.74
CA VAL A 171 12.23 9.43 7.99
C VAL A 171 12.88 10.05 6.76
N LEU A 172 14.06 10.68 6.93
CA LEU A 172 14.78 11.32 5.84
C LEU A 172 15.20 10.30 4.76
N TRP A 173 15.65 9.12 5.16
CA TRP A 173 15.98 8.04 4.23
C TRP A 173 14.76 7.60 3.41
N TYR A 174 13.61 7.33 4.04
CA TYR A 174 12.40 6.97 3.33
C TYR A 174 11.92 8.10 2.42
N LYS A 175 12.02 9.35 2.86
CA LYS A 175 11.66 10.51 2.05
C LYS A 175 12.60 10.68 0.84
N GLU A 176 13.91 10.42 0.98
CA GLU A 176 14.85 10.39 -0.14
C GLU A 176 14.47 9.34 -1.18
N VAL A 177 14.09 8.12 -0.73
CA VAL A 177 13.81 6.98 -1.62
C VAL A 177 12.45 7.09 -2.32
N PHE A 178 11.41 7.52 -1.60
CA PHE A 178 10.03 7.51 -2.10
C PHE A 178 9.49 8.91 -2.43
N GLY A 179 10.17 9.98 -2.04
CA GLY A 179 9.72 11.35 -2.28
C GLY A 179 8.34 11.62 -1.67
N ASP A 180 7.40 12.08 -2.49
CA ASP A 180 6.03 12.38 -2.08
C ASP A 180 5.13 11.14 -1.97
N ASP A 181 5.66 9.97 -2.29
CA ASP A 181 4.99 8.68 -2.11
C ASP A 181 5.35 8.01 -0.76
N PHE A 182 6.00 8.72 0.19
CA PHE A 182 6.20 8.27 1.56
C PHE A 182 5.22 8.93 2.52
N TYR A 183 4.58 8.14 3.38
CA TYR A 183 3.59 8.59 4.36
C TYR A 183 3.89 8.06 5.75
N ILE A 184 3.72 8.92 6.75
CA ILE A 184 3.67 8.50 8.16
C ILE A 184 2.25 8.06 8.47
N GLU A 185 2.10 6.86 9.00
CA GLU A 185 0.82 6.28 9.39
C GLU A 185 0.58 6.50 10.88
N LEU A 186 -0.52 7.13 11.23
CA LEU A 186 -0.95 7.34 12.60
C LEU A 186 -2.04 6.33 12.94
N GLN A 187 -1.73 5.39 13.83
CA GLN A 187 -2.67 4.37 14.29
C GLN A 187 -3.09 4.66 15.74
N ARG A 188 -4.33 5.05 15.93
CA ARG A 188 -4.89 5.29 17.26
C ARG A 188 -5.69 4.10 17.74
N HIS A 189 -5.22 3.45 18.79
CA HIS A 189 -5.91 2.34 19.43
C HIS A 189 -6.50 2.79 20.78
N LYS A 190 -7.75 2.43 21.03
CA LYS A 190 -8.33 2.56 22.36
C LYS A 190 -7.77 1.42 23.21
N THR A 191 -6.99 1.73 24.23
CA THR A 191 -6.48 0.74 25.19
C THR A 191 -6.98 1.06 26.58
N ASP A 192 -7.18 0.02 27.41
CA ASP A 192 -7.51 0.18 28.84
C ASP A 192 -6.27 0.55 29.67
N LYS A 193 -5.08 0.55 29.03
CA LYS A 193 -3.83 1.02 29.63
C LYS A 193 -3.62 2.48 29.20
N PRO A 194 -3.77 3.45 30.10
CA PRO A 194 -3.51 4.84 29.76
C PRO A 194 -2.05 4.96 29.28
N ASN A 195 -1.87 5.56 28.11
CA ASN A 195 -0.68 6.19 27.56
C ASN A 195 0.39 5.34 26.85
N ALA A 196 0.36 3.99 26.88
CA ALA A 196 1.46 3.21 26.30
C ALA A 196 1.60 3.37 24.76
N ASP A 197 0.48 3.43 24.02
CA ASP A 197 0.50 3.46 22.55
C ASP A 197 0.37 4.87 21.96
N TYR A 198 -0.25 5.80 22.71
CA TYR A 198 -0.50 7.18 22.24
C TYR A 198 0.70 8.09 22.42
N GLU A 199 1.49 7.94 23.49
CA GLU A 199 2.69 8.74 23.72
C GLU A 199 3.76 8.53 22.67
N CYS A 200 3.79 7.34 22.04
CA CYS A 200 4.72 7.04 20.96
C CYS A 200 4.28 7.66 19.62
N LEU A 201 2.99 7.90 19.43
CA LEU A 201 2.43 8.45 18.18
C LEU A 201 2.42 9.98 18.15
N ASP A 202 2.43 10.61 19.32
CA ASP A 202 2.37 12.07 19.43
C ASP A 202 3.77 12.74 19.52
N LYS A 203 4.86 11.96 19.53
CA LYS A 203 6.25 12.41 19.52
C LYS A 203 6.82 12.44 18.11
#